data_246fd8064de409e9866dc45668ef0831
#
_entry.id   246fd8064de409e9866dc45668ef0831
#
_cell.length_a   1.000
_cell.length_b   1.000
_cell.length_c   1.000
_cell.angle_alpha   90.00
_cell.angle_beta   90.00
_cell.angle_gamma   90.00
#
_symmetry.space_group_name_H-M   'P 1'
#
loop_
_entity.id
_entity.type
_entity.pdbx_description
1 polymer ?
#
loop_
_entity_poly.entity_id
_entity_poly.type
_entity_poly.pdbx_seq_one_letter_code
_entity_poly.pdbx_strand_id
1 'polypeptide(L)'
;MNIGRLFWTIINLKPIQIVYQIKYRTIGYTRIKPLDYLEIDSDMDISLESLDEDDIYVSRFKPEELLVNHVWLLNEMEEWKPGKWNYPERTHLWNFNLHYFEYGIALASKFKNTNDIRYYQKLEEMYSDWHESCFDEIGGDAWHPYTISLRLKNLLIIYGILDKKKEDWLNLIRLDVSKQYQFLMHNQEKNLLGNHYFENLTTLYICSKFFLDRQRAVRFNNDLIDQIKEQILPDGMHFERSFMYHNLVMEDLVRIYKVADELLKQLLKPHIQAMAGCAYSFEEEFRLPLFNDSGANVAKRKSQLLAAAEATVDIMVLPRKSLNNGGYYRIENGKACLIVDAGTYAPKYISGHGHCDMMSFEMFYDGELVIVNSGTYQYQTKYREKLRSTSSHSTLQIKGIEQSEIWGEHRTGRMADLIKLNASEQSIEAAFMDYMRDNLKRTISLDHGVLVKDMASKPFISYWHIYPENRVKLIADEEIEIVTPKGNRLSMKAEDGGFSDITENSIYSEEFGRYQKLPSFSTKANIVKIIENEE
;
A
#
# COMPACT_ATOMS: atom_id res chain seq x y z
N MET A 1 -0.44 -18.43 -23.30
CA MET A 1 -0.91 -17.07 -22.96
C MET A 1 -2.23 -16.84 -23.67
N ASN A 2 -3.31 -16.46 -22.95
CA ASN A 2 -4.63 -16.21 -23.57
C ASN A 2 -4.58 -14.84 -24.28
N ILE A 3 -4.68 -14.85 -25.62
CA ILE A 3 -4.60 -13.65 -26.47
C ILE A 3 -5.69 -12.63 -26.09
N GLY A 4 -6.89 -13.10 -25.71
CA GLY A 4 -7.97 -12.23 -25.27
C GLY A 4 -7.65 -11.43 -24.01
N ARG A 5 -7.05 -12.07 -22.99
CA ARG A 5 -6.60 -11.38 -21.76
C ARG A 5 -5.55 -10.32 -22.06
N LEU A 6 -4.57 -10.64 -22.90
CA LEU A 6 -3.53 -9.71 -23.31
C LEU A 6 -4.13 -8.49 -24.04
N PHE A 7 -5.06 -8.73 -24.98
CA PHE A 7 -5.74 -7.65 -25.70
C PHE A 7 -6.44 -6.68 -24.76
N TRP A 8 -7.24 -7.20 -23.81
CA TRP A 8 -7.95 -6.35 -22.84
C TRP A 8 -7.01 -5.64 -21.87
N THR A 9 -5.89 -6.25 -21.50
CA THR A 9 -4.86 -5.58 -20.69
C THR A 9 -4.25 -4.41 -21.46
N ILE A 10 -3.91 -4.58 -22.74
CA ILE A 10 -3.27 -3.53 -23.56
C ILE A 10 -4.21 -2.37 -23.87
N ILE A 11 -5.49 -2.65 -24.17
CA ILE A 11 -6.47 -1.60 -24.53
C ILE A 11 -6.75 -0.64 -23.37
N ASN A 12 -6.56 -1.09 -22.14
CA ASN A 12 -6.73 -0.27 -20.94
C ASN A 12 -5.53 0.66 -20.69
N LEU A 13 -4.36 0.44 -21.30
CA LEU A 13 -3.17 1.24 -21.08
C LEU A 13 -3.28 2.63 -21.76
N LYS A 14 -2.72 3.64 -21.12
CA LYS A 14 -2.50 4.95 -21.76
C LYS A 14 -1.43 4.81 -22.86
N PRO A 15 -1.52 5.56 -23.98
CA PRO A 15 -0.53 5.51 -25.06
C PRO A 15 0.91 5.68 -24.58
N ILE A 16 1.13 6.56 -23.60
CA ILE A 16 2.45 6.82 -23.03
C ILE A 16 3.06 5.57 -22.38
N GLN A 17 2.25 4.73 -21.72
CA GLN A 17 2.71 3.48 -21.13
C GLN A 17 3.23 2.53 -22.21
N ILE A 18 2.52 2.41 -23.33
CA ILE A 18 2.91 1.55 -24.46
C ILE A 18 4.25 2.02 -25.05
N VAL A 19 4.39 3.33 -25.29
CA VAL A 19 5.63 3.93 -25.82
C VAL A 19 6.82 3.62 -24.90
N TYR A 20 6.67 3.82 -23.60
CA TYR A 20 7.76 3.57 -22.63
C TYR A 20 8.01 2.09 -22.39
N GLN A 21 6.99 1.21 -22.48
CA GLN A 21 7.19 -0.24 -22.48
C GLN A 21 8.05 -0.69 -23.67
N ILE A 22 7.80 -0.17 -24.87
CA ILE A 22 8.61 -0.46 -26.04
C ILE A 22 10.04 0.09 -25.85
N LYS A 23 10.18 1.36 -25.43
CA LYS A 23 11.48 1.99 -25.15
C LYS A 23 12.34 1.12 -24.22
N TYR A 24 11.81 0.74 -23.06
CA TYR A 24 12.59 0.02 -22.07
C TYR A 24 12.91 -1.43 -22.48
N ARG A 25 12.09 -2.07 -23.32
CA ARG A 25 12.36 -3.41 -23.85
C ARG A 25 13.35 -3.43 -25.00
N THR A 26 13.46 -2.34 -25.77
CA THR A 26 14.30 -2.29 -26.98
C THR A 26 15.60 -1.53 -26.76
N ILE A 27 15.54 -0.39 -26.07
CA ILE A 27 16.67 0.51 -25.86
C ILE A 27 17.26 0.33 -24.46
N GLY A 28 16.43 -0.09 -23.48
CA GLY A 28 16.79 -0.14 -22.07
C GLY A 28 16.81 1.26 -21.43
N TYR A 29 17.50 1.35 -20.28
CA TYR A 29 17.67 2.63 -19.59
C TYR A 29 18.65 3.55 -20.33
N THR A 30 18.33 4.83 -20.32
CA THR A 30 19.21 5.86 -20.88
C THR A 30 20.43 6.01 -19.97
N ARG A 31 21.63 5.77 -20.51
CA ARG A 31 22.89 6.03 -19.81
C ARG A 31 23.12 7.52 -19.70
N ILE A 32 23.67 7.95 -18.60
CA ILE A 32 23.95 9.36 -18.28
C ILE A 32 25.43 9.58 -18.02
N LYS A 33 25.86 10.84 -18.18
CA LYS A 33 27.15 11.30 -17.65
C LYS A 33 26.87 12.06 -16.36
N PRO A 34 27.70 11.89 -15.29
CA PRO A 34 27.56 12.70 -14.07
C PRO A 34 27.62 14.19 -14.40
N LEU A 35 26.83 15.01 -13.70
CA LEU A 35 26.99 16.47 -13.78
C LEU A 35 28.20 16.86 -12.91
N ASP A 36 29.01 17.78 -13.42
CA ASP A 36 29.99 18.45 -12.60
C ASP A 36 29.26 19.40 -11.64
N TYR A 37 29.43 19.17 -10.35
CA TYR A 37 29.01 19.97 -9.19
C TYR A 37 27.71 20.79 -9.32
N LEU A 38 26.65 20.24 -8.75
CA LEU A 38 25.49 21.05 -8.39
C LEU A 38 25.73 21.70 -7.01
N GLU A 39 25.42 22.98 -6.89
CA GLU A 39 25.30 23.67 -5.61
C GLU A 39 24.19 23.00 -4.79
N ILE A 40 24.33 22.88 -3.48
CA ILE A 40 23.37 22.23 -2.62
C ILE A 40 22.79 23.17 -1.56
N ASP A 41 21.53 22.93 -1.19
CA ASP A 41 20.92 23.46 0.01
C ASP A 41 21.29 22.53 1.19
N SER A 42 22.32 22.90 1.91
CA SER A 42 22.81 22.10 3.06
C SER A 42 21.84 22.11 4.25
N ASP A 43 20.91 23.03 4.30
CA ASP A 43 19.98 23.19 5.43
C ASP A 43 18.63 22.53 5.16
N MET A 44 18.41 21.99 3.97
CA MET A 44 17.20 21.29 3.62
C MET A 44 16.99 20.06 4.49
N ASP A 45 15.82 19.96 5.11
CA ASP A 45 15.38 18.82 5.89
C ASP A 45 14.01 18.33 5.40
N ILE A 46 13.92 17.07 5.02
CA ILE A 46 12.70 16.38 4.58
C ILE A 46 12.22 15.32 5.56
N SER A 47 12.87 15.19 6.73
CA SER A 47 12.52 14.16 7.71
C SER A 47 11.13 14.40 8.28
N LEU A 48 10.36 13.32 8.38
CA LEU A 48 9.08 13.25 9.09
C LEU A 48 9.16 12.27 10.26
N GLU A 49 10.32 11.65 10.41
CA GLU A 49 10.60 10.64 11.42
C GLU A 49 10.78 11.33 12.77
N SER A 50 10.13 10.77 13.81
CA SER A 50 10.32 11.21 15.19
C SER A 50 11.71 10.84 15.73
N LEU A 51 12.42 9.91 15.04
CA LEU A 51 13.67 9.28 15.45
C LEU A 51 13.55 8.42 16.73
N ASP A 52 12.33 8.27 17.26
CA ASP A 52 12.04 7.43 18.41
C ASP A 52 12.12 5.93 18.05
N GLU A 53 12.35 5.08 19.05
CA GLU A 53 12.43 3.64 18.84
C GLU A 53 11.12 3.04 18.30
N ASP A 54 9.98 3.67 18.59
CA ASP A 54 8.65 3.24 18.14
C ASP A 54 8.31 3.70 16.71
N ASP A 55 9.12 4.59 16.10
CA ASP A 55 8.90 4.97 14.70
C ASP A 55 9.10 3.74 13.80
N ILE A 56 8.18 3.52 12.86
CA ILE A 56 8.24 2.35 11.97
C ILE A 56 9.52 2.30 11.14
N TYR A 57 10.10 3.46 10.79
CA TYR A 57 11.37 3.57 10.07
C TYR A 57 12.60 3.24 10.93
N VAL A 58 12.41 3.04 12.24
CA VAL A 58 13.44 2.57 13.16
C VAL A 58 13.13 1.13 13.60
N SER A 59 11.95 0.89 14.16
CA SER A 59 11.60 -0.36 14.83
C SER A 59 11.58 -1.59 13.91
N ARG A 60 11.08 -1.46 12.68
CA ARG A 60 10.95 -2.60 11.75
C ARG A 60 12.27 -3.18 11.26
N PHE A 61 13.36 -2.39 11.30
CA PHE A 61 14.68 -2.81 10.81
C PHE A 61 15.57 -3.41 11.88
N LYS A 62 15.14 -3.38 13.17
CA LYS A 62 15.89 -3.96 14.28
C LYS A 62 17.38 -3.55 14.25
N PRO A 63 17.70 -2.28 14.48
CA PRO A 63 19.07 -1.75 14.25
C PRO A 63 20.16 -2.49 15.03
N GLU A 64 19.85 -3.13 16.16
CA GLU A 64 20.77 -3.97 16.92
C GLU A 64 21.20 -5.23 16.13
N GLU A 65 20.28 -5.81 15.37
CA GLU A 65 20.54 -6.98 14.51
C GLU A 65 21.43 -6.59 13.30
N LEU A 66 21.28 -5.36 12.81
CA LEU A 66 22.14 -4.85 11.74
C LEU A 66 23.61 -4.80 12.16
N LEU A 67 23.92 -4.54 13.45
CA LEU A 67 25.31 -4.55 13.95
C LEU A 67 26.00 -5.92 13.82
N VAL A 68 25.21 -7.00 13.77
CA VAL A 68 25.68 -8.38 13.60
C VAL A 68 25.34 -8.92 12.19
N ASN A 69 25.14 -8.03 11.23
CA ASN A 69 24.87 -8.32 9.81
C ASN A 69 23.52 -9.00 9.51
N HIS A 70 22.58 -9.00 10.43
CA HIS A 70 21.23 -9.49 10.16
C HIS A 70 20.35 -8.38 9.61
N VAL A 71 19.96 -8.49 8.35
CA VAL A 71 19.09 -7.54 7.65
C VAL A 71 17.67 -8.07 7.63
N TRP A 72 16.76 -7.39 8.31
CA TRP A 72 15.33 -7.70 8.34
C TRP A 72 14.57 -6.82 7.36
N LEU A 73 14.01 -7.42 6.32
CA LEU A 73 13.18 -6.73 5.32
C LEU A 73 11.89 -7.55 5.10
N LEU A 74 10.74 -6.89 5.15
CA LEU A 74 9.43 -7.52 4.92
C LEU A 74 9.23 -8.79 5.78
N ASN A 75 9.59 -8.72 7.07
CA ASN A 75 9.54 -9.83 8.03
C ASN A 75 10.43 -11.05 7.70
N GLU A 76 11.34 -10.92 6.77
CA GLU A 76 12.29 -11.96 6.39
C GLU A 76 13.72 -11.49 6.66
N MET A 77 14.54 -12.36 7.26
CA MET A 77 15.92 -12.05 7.64
C MET A 77 16.91 -12.71 6.67
N GLU A 78 17.96 -11.95 6.34
CA GLU A 78 19.17 -12.45 5.68
C GLU A 78 20.42 -12.00 6.40
N GLU A 79 21.48 -12.82 6.34
CA GLU A 79 22.81 -12.43 6.74
C GLU A 79 23.47 -11.64 5.61
N TRP A 80 23.67 -10.32 5.83
CA TRP A 80 24.41 -9.50 4.89
C TRP A 80 25.91 -9.82 4.93
N LYS A 81 26.54 -9.87 3.76
CA LYS A 81 28.00 -10.07 3.60
C LYS A 81 28.55 -9.01 2.65
N PRO A 82 29.72 -8.45 2.92
CA PRO A 82 30.36 -7.51 2.00
C PRO A 82 30.41 -8.03 0.57
N GLY A 83 30.03 -7.17 -0.39
CA GLY A 83 29.93 -7.49 -1.80
C GLY A 83 28.66 -8.26 -2.21
N LYS A 84 27.81 -8.68 -1.26
CA LYS A 84 26.56 -9.41 -1.59
C LYS A 84 25.36 -8.47 -1.52
N TRP A 85 24.92 -7.96 -2.67
CA TRP A 85 23.79 -7.04 -2.83
C TRP A 85 22.64 -7.61 -3.67
N ASN A 86 22.65 -8.90 -3.94
CA ASN A 86 21.57 -9.61 -4.62
C ASN A 86 21.35 -10.98 -3.98
N TYR A 87 20.11 -11.28 -3.65
CA TYR A 87 19.66 -12.52 -3.03
C TYR A 87 18.63 -13.18 -3.97
N PRO A 88 19.07 -14.01 -4.93
CA PRO A 88 18.20 -14.61 -5.95
C PRO A 88 17.15 -15.57 -5.36
N GLU A 89 17.38 -16.05 -4.13
CA GLU A 89 16.43 -16.85 -3.35
C GLU A 89 15.26 -16.04 -2.78
N ARG A 90 15.39 -14.73 -2.75
CA ARG A 90 14.37 -13.77 -2.29
C ARG A 90 13.59 -13.18 -3.46
N THR A 91 12.44 -12.61 -3.16
CA THR A 91 11.63 -11.89 -4.15
C THR A 91 12.34 -10.63 -4.65
N HIS A 92 11.97 -10.14 -5.84
CA HIS A 92 12.44 -8.82 -6.30
C HIS A 92 12.06 -7.71 -5.33
N LEU A 93 10.88 -7.79 -4.68
CA LEU A 93 10.47 -6.80 -3.68
C LEU A 93 11.41 -6.79 -2.48
N TRP A 94 11.88 -7.94 -2.01
CA TRP A 94 12.86 -8.03 -0.93
C TRP A 94 14.19 -7.37 -1.34
N ASN A 95 14.69 -7.69 -2.54
CA ASN A 95 15.93 -7.10 -3.08
C ASN A 95 15.78 -5.58 -3.30
N PHE A 96 14.62 -5.10 -3.76
CA PHE A 96 14.34 -3.65 -3.84
C PHE A 96 14.47 -2.98 -2.47
N ASN A 97 13.88 -3.56 -1.41
CA ASN A 97 13.99 -3.04 -0.04
C ASN A 97 15.44 -3.00 0.45
N LEU A 98 16.28 -3.98 0.08
CA LEU A 98 17.72 -3.95 0.40
C LEU A 98 18.39 -2.73 -0.21
N HIS A 99 18.03 -2.34 -1.42
CA HIS A 99 18.59 -1.19 -2.12
C HIS A 99 17.92 0.15 -1.80
N TYR A 100 16.80 0.19 -1.04
CA TYR A 100 16.19 1.45 -0.60
C TYR A 100 17.03 2.18 0.43
N PHE A 101 17.90 1.50 1.16
CA PHE A 101 18.66 2.05 2.29
C PHE A 101 17.80 2.65 3.39
N GLU A 102 16.56 2.20 3.54
CA GLU A 102 15.66 2.70 4.56
C GLU A 102 16.11 2.29 5.97
N TYR A 103 16.68 1.10 6.13
CA TYR A 103 17.34 0.67 7.36
C TYR A 103 18.52 1.57 7.77
N GLY A 104 19.09 2.34 6.85
CA GLY A 104 20.10 3.35 7.14
C GLY A 104 19.56 4.50 8.00
N ILE A 105 18.26 4.84 7.86
CA ILE A 105 17.58 5.79 8.74
C ILE A 105 17.59 5.28 10.18
N ALA A 106 17.31 3.98 10.38
CA ALA A 106 17.35 3.37 11.71
C ALA A 106 18.73 3.43 12.35
N LEU A 107 19.78 3.14 11.60
CA LEU A 107 21.17 3.25 12.07
C LEU A 107 21.54 4.69 12.42
N ALA A 108 21.22 5.65 11.55
CA ALA A 108 21.49 7.07 11.78
C ALA A 108 20.71 7.60 13.01
N SER A 109 19.45 7.19 13.17
CA SER A 109 18.61 7.57 14.32
C SER A 109 19.16 7.02 15.64
N LYS A 110 19.53 5.74 15.67
CA LYS A 110 20.16 5.13 16.86
C LYS A 110 21.48 5.81 17.22
N PHE A 111 22.34 6.09 16.23
CA PHE A 111 23.57 6.86 16.48
C PHE A 111 23.25 8.23 17.09
N LYS A 112 22.31 8.98 16.50
CA LYS A 112 21.92 10.31 16.99
C LYS A 112 21.39 10.28 18.43
N ASN A 113 20.57 9.28 18.77
CA ASN A 113 19.90 9.18 20.07
C ASN A 113 20.83 8.64 21.18
N THR A 114 21.72 7.70 20.84
CA THR A 114 22.55 7.00 21.83
C THR A 114 24.02 7.47 21.86
N ASN A 115 24.47 8.16 20.80
CA ASN A 115 25.88 8.48 20.55
C ASN A 115 26.78 7.24 20.48
N ASP A 116 26.21 6.06 20.19
CA ASP A 116 26.98 4.81 20.02
C ASP A 116 27.54 4.74 18.59
N ILE A 117 28.85 4.92 18.50
CA ILE A 117 29.59 4.99 17.23
C ILE A 117 29.42 3.75 16.35
N ARG A 118 29.08 2.59 16.92
CA ARG A 118 28.93 1.33 16.18
C ARG A 118 27.84 1.42 15.11
N TYR A 119 26.73 2.13 15.39
CA TYR A 119 25.65 2.33 14.42
C TYR A 119 26.11 3.19 13.23
N TYR A 120 26.88 4.24 13.51
CA TYR A 120 27.46 5.09 12.47
C TYR A 120 28.43 4.31 11.59
N GLN A 121 29.38 3.56 12.21
CA GLN A 121 30.34 2.75 11.49
C GLN A 121 29.68 1.67 10.64
N LYS A 122 28.61 1.04 11.13
CA LYS A 122 27.84 0.06 10.35
C LYS A 122 27.16 0.70 9.14
N LEU A 123 26.57 1.88 9.28
CA LEU A 123 25.98 2.62 8.18
C LEU A 123 27.03 2.97 7.11
N GLU A 124 28.19 3.49 7.53
CA GLU A 124 29.31 3.81 6.65
C GLU A 124 29.84 2.56 5.92
N GLU A 125 30.04 1.44 6.64
CA GLU A 125 30.45 0.15 6.09
C GLU A 125 29.48 -0.32 4.99
N MET A 126 28.19 -0.40 5.30
CA MET A 126 27.19 -0.90 4.36
C MET A 126 27.04 0.01 3.14
N TYR A 127 27.09 1.33 3.32
CA TYR A 127 26.94 2.25 2.20
C TYR A 127 28.17 2.25 1.29
N SER A 128 29.38 2.23 1.86
CA SER A 128 30.63 2.19 1.09
C SER A 128 30.74 0.89 0.28
N ASP A 129 30.39 -0.25 0.89
CA ASP A 129 30.35 -1.54 0.20
C ASP A 129 29.29 -1.56 -0.93
N TRP A 130 28.10 -0.95 -0.70
CA TRP A 130 27.09 -0.80 -1.74
C TRP A 130 27.62 0.06 -2.91
N HIS A 131 28.29 1.16 -2.61
CA HIS A 131 28.88 2.04 -3.62
C HIS A 131 29.89 1.28 -4.48
N GLU A 132 30.84 0.58 -3.85
CA GLU A 132 31.84 -0.21 -4.56
C GLU A 132 31.23 -1.34 -5.42
N SER A 133 30.15 -1.96 -4.93
CA SER A 133 29.54 -3.14 -5.56
C SER A 133 28.50 -2.81 -6.62
N CYS A 134 27.76 -1.70 -6.49
CA CYS A 134 26.52 -1.47 -7.26
C CYS A 134 26.51 -0.15 -8.05
N PHE A 135 27.34 0.83 -7.68
CA PHE A 135 27.18 2.20 -8.17
C PHE A 135 27.51 2.36 -9.67
N ASP A 136 28.48 1.63 -10.18
CA ASP A 136 28.86 1.68 -11.60
C ASP A 136 28.19 0.60 -12.46
N GLU A 137 27.57 -0.41 -11.82
CA GLU A 137 26.84 -1.48 -12.50
C GLU A 137 25.36 -1.09 -12.72
N ILE A 138 25.11 -0.22 -13.69
CA ILE A 138 23.75 0.25 -13.97
C ILE A 138 22.88 -0.90 -14.51
N GLY A 139 21.96 -1.37 -13.69
CA GLY A 139 21.03 -2.45 -14.02
C GLY A 139 20.45 -3.14 -12.77
N GLY A 140 19.64 -4.16 -13.01
CA GLY A 140 19.04 -4.96 -11.94
C GLY A 140 18.18 -4.16 -10.94
N ASP A 141 17.98 -4.75 -9.76
CA ASP A 141 17.12 -4.21 -8.72
C ASP A 141 17.70 -2.92 -8.09
N ALA A 142 19.03 -2.79 -8.06
CA ALA A 142 19.74 -1.62 -7.55
C ALA A 142 19.46 -0.34 -8.35
N TRP A 143 19.30 -0.46 -9.67
CA TRP A 143 19.09 0.68 -10.57
C TRP A 143 17.67 0.75 -11.13
N HIS A 144 16.72 0.03 -10.53
CA HIS A 144 15.31 0.21 -10.86
C HIS A 144 14.84 1.61 -10.44
N PRO A 145 14.10 2.37 -11.29
CA PRO A 145 13.76 3.77 -11.00
C PRO A 145 13.01 3.98 -9.68
N TYR A 146 12.09 3.07 -9.32
CA TYR A 146 11.40 3.11 -8.03
C TYR A 146 12.37 2.94 -6.86
N THR A 147 13.29 1.98 -6.98
CA THR A 147 14.35 1.75 -5.98
C THR A 147 15.24 2.97 -5.80
N ILE A 148 15.63 3.61 -6.92
CA ILE A 148 16.42 4.85 -6.88
C ILE A 148 15.64 5.96 -6.19
N SER A 149 14.34 6.10 -6.49
CA SER A 149 13.51 7.15 -5.88
C SER A 149 13.49 7.05 -4.36
N LEU A 150 13.21 5.86 -3.82
CA LEU A 150 13.22 5.66 -2.37
C LEU A 150 14.62 5.83 -1.77
N ARG A 151 15.66 5.27 -2.40
CA ARG A 151 17.03 5.42 -1.92
C ARG A 151 17.46 6.88 -1.85
N LEU A 152 17.17 7.67 -2.86
CA LEU A 152 17.49 9.10 -2.88
C LEU A 152 16.84 9.85 -1.72
N LYS A 153 15.55 9.64 -1.46
CA LYS A 153 14.87 10.23 -0.30
C LYS A 153 15.52 9.79 1.01
N ASN A 154 15.75 8.50 1.18
CA ASN A 154 16.34 7.95 2.40
C ASN A 154 17.76 8.46 2.64
N LEU A 155 18.59 8.58 1.61
CA LEU A 155 19.92 9.17 1.71
C LEU A 155 19.86 10.66 2.10
N LEU A 156 18.90 11.43 1.60
CA LEU A 156 18.70 12.83 2.02
C LEU A 156 18.24 12.94 3.48
N ILE A 157 17.38 12.01 3.95
CA ILE A 157 16.98 11.92 5.36
C ILE A 157 18.20 11.60 6.23
N ILE A 158 18.97 10.58 5.88
CA ILE A 158 20.21 10.19 6.59
C ILE A 158 21.20 11.37 6.65
N TYR A 159 21.39 12.06 5.51
CA TYR A 159 22.23 13.25 5.43
C TYR A 159 21.74 14.38 6.35
N GLY A 160 20.42 14.53 6.51
CA GLY A 160 19.81 15.49 7.44
C GLY A 160 19.97 15.12 8.92
N ILE A 161 19.90 13.83 9.27
CA ILE A 161 20.05 13.32 10.65
C ILE A 161 21.49 13.48 11.13
N LEU A 162 22.48 13.16 10.29
CA LEU A 162 23.90 13.22 10.59
C LEU A 162 24.44 14.66 10.47
N ASP A 163 25.51 14.99 11.17
CA ASP A 163 26.10 16.33 11.08
C ASP A 163 26.72 16.55 9.69
N LYS A 164 26.09 17.41 8.92
CA LYS A 164 26.29 17.67 7.49
C LYS A 164 27.70 18.16 7.11
N LYS A 165 28.60 18.42 8.07
CA LYS A 165 29.81 19.23 7.82
C LYS A 165 31.14 18.50 7.92
N LYS A 166 31.21 17.21 8.30
CA LYS A 166 32.48 16.67 8.80
C LYS A 166 33.02 15.37 8.19
N GLU A 167 32.25 14.65 7.33
CA GLU A 167 32.65 13.29 7.00
C GLU A 167 32.81 13.07 5.48
N ASP A 168 33.92 12.47 5.07
CA ASP A 168 34.23 12.22 3.66
C ASP A 168 33.18 11.36 2.96
N TRP A 169 32.61 10.38 3.65
CA TRP A 169 31.57 9.53 3.08
C TRP A 169 30.21 10.25 2.86
N LEU A 170 29.90 11.31 3.63
CA LEU A 170 28.74 12.17 3.33
C LEU A 170 28.93 12.94 2.03
N ASN A 171 30.17 13.29 1.67
CA ASN A 171 30.47 13.84 0.35
C ASN A 171 30.28 12.80 -0.76
N LEU A 172 30.59 11.51 -0.49
CA LEU A 172 30.30 10.41 -1.40
C LEU A 172 28.79 10.28 -1.62
N ILE A 173 27.97 10.29 -0.54
CA ILE A 173 26.51 10.30 -0.65
C ILE A 173 26.02 11.44 -1.57
N ARG A 174 26.54 12.65 -1.39
CA ARG A 174 26.14 13.79 -2.21
C ARG A 174 26.45 13.59 -3.69
N LEU A 175 27.61 13.04 -4.02
CA LEU A 175 27.98 12.73 -5.40
C LEU A 175 27.08 11.63 -5.99
N ASP A 176 26.79 10.60 -5.20
CA ASP A 176 25.94 9.49 -5.60
C ASP A 176 24.49 9.92 -5.81
N VAL A 177 23.98 10.78 -4.93
CA VAL A 177 22.64 11.38 -5.09
C VAL A 177 22.58 12.18 -6.40
N SER A 178 23.62 12.94 -6.75
CA SER A 178 23.68 13.68 -8.02
C SER A 178 23.61 12.76 -9.24
N LYS A 179 24.38 11.67 -9.28
CA LYS A 179 24.37 10.72 -10.41
C LYS A 179 23.03 10.00 -10.54
N GLN A 180 22.46 9.53 -9.42
CA GLN A 180 21.17 8.84 -9.40
C GLN A 180 20.00 9.78 -9.75
N TYR A 181 20.03 11.03 -9.28
CA TYR A 181 19.06 12.06 -9.65
C TYR A 181 19.00 12.25 -11.17
N GLN A 182 20.16 12.34 -11.82
CA GLN A 182 20.24 12.45 -13.27
C GLN A 182 19.75 11.20 -13.98
N PHE A 183 20.07 10.01 -13.46
CA PHE A 183 19.54 8.77 -14.01
C PHE A 183 18.02 8.75 -13.98
N LEU A 184 17.42 9.10 -12.84
CA LEU A 184 15.98 9.13 -12.64
C LEU A 184 15.28 10.15 -13.58
N MET A 185 15.90 11.32 -13.82
CA MET A 185 15.36 12.30 -14.76
C MET A 185 15.11 11.75 -16.16
N HIS A 186 15.93 10.80 -16.62
CA HIS A 186 15.87 10.22 -17.97
C HIS A 186 15.11 8.89 -18.01
N ASN A 187 14.88 8.27 -16.84
CA ASN A 187 14.37 6.90 -16.74
C ASN A 187 13.15 6.79 -15.80
N GLN A 188 12.24 7.76 -15.87
CA GLN A 188 10.99 7.74 -15.09
C GLN A 188 10.05 6.61 -15.54
N GLU A 189 9.27 6.06 -14.61
CA GLU A 189 8.40 4.90 -14.83
C GLU A 189 7.08 5.25 -15.55
N LYS A 190 7.17 5.99 -16.66
CA LYS A 190 6.02 6.29 -17.52
C LYS A 190 5.42 5.06 -18.21
N ASN A 191 6.10 3.93 -18.14
CA ASN A 191 5.58 2.62 -18.54
C ASN A 191 4.62 2.01 -17.52
N LEU A 192 4.66 2.43 -16.26
CA LEU A 192 3.78 1.98 -15.19
C LEU A 192 2.76 3.06 -14.81
N LEU A 193 3.19 4.30 -14.61
CA LEU A 193 2.41 5.40 -14.06
C LEU A 193 2.03 5.13 -12.58
N GLY A 194 0.89 5.72 -12.12
CA GLY A 194 0.39 5.57 -10.77
C GLY A 194 1.39 5.98 -9.70
N ASN A 195 1.37 5.28 -8.58
CA ASN A 195 2.27 5.56 -7.45
C ASN A 195 3.76 5.49 -7.83
N HIS A 196 4.18 4.62 -8.77
CA HIS A 196 5.56 4.56 -9.24
C HIS A 196 6.03 5.87 -9.89
N TYR A 197 5.23 6.40 -10.79
CA TYR A 197 5.56 7.67 -11.45
C TYR A 197 5.43 8.85 -10.49
N PHE A 198 4.46 8.80 -9.57
CA PHE A 198 4.32 9.78 -8.51
C PHE A 198 5.56 9.83 -7.62
N GLU A 199 6.05 8.67 -7.16
CA GLU A 199 7.26 8.53 -6.38
C GLU A 199 8.50 9.07 -7.11
N ASN A 200 8.63 8.77 -8.43
CA ASN A 200 9.72 9.33 -9.23
C ASN A 200 9.67 10.87 -9.24
N LEU A 201 8.49 11.46 -9.43
CA LEU A 201 8.33 12.93 -9.49
C LEU A 201 8.55 13.58 -8.12
N THR A 202 8.06 12.98 -7.04
CA THR A 202 8.32 13.41 -5.66
C THR A 202 9.82 13.54 -5.41
N THR A 203 10.54 12.47 -5.69
CA THR A 203 12.00 12.42 -5.51
C THR A 203 12.72 13.40 -6.40
N LEU A 204 12.34 13.50 -7.68
CA LEU A 204 12.93 14.46 -8.61
C LEU A 204 12.70 15.92 -8.17
N TYR A 205 11.52 16.24 -7.67
CA TYR A 205 11.23 17.56 -7.12
C TYR A 205 12.08 17.87 -5.89
N ILE A 206 12.13 16.97 -4.91
CA ILE A 206 12.93 17.10 -3.69
C ILE A 206 14.42 17.27 -4.04
N CYS A 207 14.96 16.41 -4.91
CA CYS A 207 16.36 16.51 -5.34
C CYS A 207 16.64 17.83 -6.10
N SER A 208 15.70 18.32 -6.92
CA SER A 208 15.87 19.62 -7.60
C SER A 208 15.95 20.79 -6.61
N LYS A 209 15.22 20.70 -5.48
CA LYS A 209 15.34 21.70 -4.40
C LYS A 209 16.67 21.56 -3.68
N PHE A 210 17.07 20.33 -3.34
CA PHE A 210 18.37 20.06 -2.70
C PHE A 210 19.55 20.57 -3.52
N PHE A 211 19.54 20.38 -4.85
CA PHE A 211 20.59 20.84 -5.74
C PHE A 211 20.39 22.27 -6.27
N LEU A 212 19.51 23.05 -5.70
CA LEU A 212 19.18 24.42 -6.11
C LEU A 212 18.88 24.56 -7.64
N ASP A 213 18.42 23.48 -8.26
CA ASP A 213 18.12 23.39 -9.69
C ASP A 213 16.74 24.01 -10.00
N ARG A 214 16.68 25.33 -10.02
CA ARG A 214 15.42 26.08 -10.17
C ARG A 214 14.66 25.73 -11.45
N GLN A 215 15.36 25.51 -12.56
CA GLN A 215 14.71 25.22 -13.84
C GLN A 215 13.98 23.87 -13.81
N ARG A 216 14.63 22.84 -13.27
CA ARG A 216 14.04 21.50 -13.14
C ARG A 216 12.98 21.46 -12.04
N ALA A 217 13.17 22.21 -10.95
CA ALA A 217 12.15 22.33 -9.90
C ALA A 217 10.80 22.83 -10.46
N VAL A 218 10.80 23.86 -11.33
CA VAL A 218 9.58 24.36 -11.99
C VAL A 218 8.94 23.28 -12.88
N ARG A 219 9.75 22.55 -13.64
CA ARG A 219 9.24 21.47 -14.50
C ARG A 219 8.59 20.34 -13.67
N PHE A 220 9.29 19.84 -12.65
CA PHE A 220 8.78 18.75 -11.82
C PHE A 220 7.59 19.18 -10.97
N ASN A 221 7.53 20.47 -10.56
CA ASN A 221 6.34 21.03 -9.91
C ASN A 221 5.10 20.91 -10.80
N ASN A 222 5.18 21.25 -12.08
CA ASN A 222 4.06 21.13 -13.00
C ASN A 222 3.63 19.68 -13.21
N ASP A 223 4.60 18.78 -13.43
CA ASP A 223 4.32 17.35 -13.60
C ASP A 223 3.69 16.77 -12.32
N LEU A 224 4.12 17.18 -11.11
CA LEU A 224 3.53 16.79 -9.83
C LEU A 224 2.10 17.28 -9.66
N ILE A 225 1.82 18.55 -9.97
CA ILE A 225 0.46 19.12 -9.89
C ILE A 225 -0.52 18.29 -10.74
N ASP A 226 -0.11 17.88 -11.93
CA ASP A 226 -0.95 17.06 -12.80
C ASP A 226 -1.19 15.67 -12.18
N GLN A 227 -0.17 15.07 -11.56
CA GLN A 227 -0.32 13.77 -10.89
C GLN A 227 -1.13 13.86 -9.58
N ILE A 228 -1.00 14.93 -8.81
CA ILE A 228 -1.83 15.17 -7.63
C ILE A 228 -3.30 15.23 -8.03
N LYS A 229 -3.64 16.01 -9.07
CA LYS A 229 -5.02 16.12 -9.58
C LYS A 229 -5.58 14.80 -10.11
N GLU A 230 -4.73 13.94 -10.69
CA GLU A 230 -5.14 12.64 -11.21
C GLU A 230 -5.29 11.59 -10.12
N GLN A 231 -4.34 11.55 -9.16
CA GLN A 231 -4.21 10.44 -8.23
C GLN A 231 -4.91 10.68 -6.89
N ILE A 232 -5.14 11.91 -6.48
CA ILE A 232 -5.89 12.22 -5.25
C ILE A 232 -7.34 12.52 -5.65
N LEU A 233 -8.24 11.63 -5.26
CA LEU A 233 -9.68 11.76 -5.55
C LEU A 233 -10.29 12.92 -4.74
N PRO A 234 -11.45 13.46 -5.15
CA PRO A 234 -12.09 14.61 -4.48
C PRO A 234 -12.40 14.40 -2.99
N ASP A 235 -12.59 13.15 -2.57
CA ASP A 235 -12.79 12.77 -1.17
C ASP A 235 -11.48 12.53 -0.40
N GLY A 236 -10.34 12.67 -1.06
CA GLY A 236 -9.01 12.51 -0.50
C GLY A 236 -8.41 11.12 -0.65
N MET A 237 -9.18 10.09 -1.06
CA MET A 237 -8.62 8.76 -1.26
C MET A 237 -7.63 8.73 -2.43
N HIS A 238 -6.53 8.02 -2.29
CA HIS A 238 -5.64 7.74 -3.42
C HIS A 238 -6.36 6.83 -4.44
N PHE A 239 -6.25 7.13 -5.72
CA PHE A 239 -7.05 6.52 -6.78
C PHE A 239 -6.81 5.01 -6.99
N GLU A 240 -5.69 4.46 -6.53
CA GLU A 240 -5.42 3.01 -6.55
C GLU A 240 -6.16 2.24 -5.45
N ARG A 241 -6.84 2.94 -4.54
CA ARG A 241 -7.74 2.37 -3.54
C ARG A 241 -7.11 1.38 -2.57
N SER A 242 -5.82 1.45 -2.36
CA SER A 242 -5.10 0.77 -1.29
C SER A 242 -4.82 1.76 -0.16
N PHE A 243 -5.14 1.40 1.08
CA PHE A 243 -4.85 2.26 2.24
C PHE A 243 -3.34 2.38 2.49
N MET A 244 -2.58 1.33 2.21
CA MET A 244 -1.12 1.39 2.29
C MET A 244 -0.53 2.41 1.30
N TYR A 245 -0.93 2.35 0.02
CA TYR A 245 -0.46 3.31 -0.98
C TYR A 245 -1.01 4.71 -0.75
N HIS A 246 -2.21 4.84 -0.18
CA HIS A 246 -2.75 6.11 0.29
C HIS A 246 -1.82 6.77 1.30
N ASN A 247 -1.36 6.04 2.31
CA ASN A 247 -0.48 6.54 3.36
C ASN A 247 0.90 6.91 2.81
N LEU A 248 1.48 6.08 1.92
CA LEU A 248 2.77 6.39 1.28
C LEU A 248 2.70 7.69 0.45
N VAL A 249 1.64 7.86 -0.34
CA VAL A 249 1.44 9.09 -1.13
C VAL A 249 1.18 10.31 -0.23
N MET A 250 0.42 10.15 0.86
CA MET A 250 0.22 11.24 1.83
C MET A 250 1.53 11.66 2.48
N GLU A 251 2.38 10.71 2.87
CA GLU A 251 3.71 10.99 3.41
C GLU A 251 4.57 11.77 2.41
N ASP A 252 4.55 11.38 1.14
CA ASP A 252 5.25 12.09 0.08
C ASP A 252 4.76 13.54 -0.07
N LEU A 253 3.44 13.77 -0.02
CA LEU A 253 2.90 15.14 -0.07
C LEU A 253 3.35 15.99 1.11
N VAL A 254 3.43 15.42 2.31
CA VAL A 254 3.93 16.13 3.50
C VAL A 254 5.43 16.46 3.34
N ARG A 255 6.25 15.54 2.79
CA ARG A 255 7.66 15.81 2.49
C ARG A 255 7.83 16.90 1.43
N ILE A 256 7.03 16.85 0.36
CA ILE A 256 7.02 17.91 -0.66
C ILE A 256 6.66 19.26 -0.04
N TYR A 257 5.67 19.29 0.86
CA TYR A 257 5.22 20.52 1.52
C TYR A 257 6.36 21.22 2.30
N LYS A 258 7.25 20.45 2.95
CA LYS A 258 8.42 21.00 3.66
C LYS A 258 9.32 21.86 2.77
N VAL A 259 9.48 21.48 1.50
CA VAL A 259 10.41 22.11 0.54
C VAL A 259 9.73 22.92 -0.56
N ALA A 260 8.39 22.95 -0.57
CA ALA A 260 7.57 23.63 -1.56
C ALA A 260 7.63 25.16 -1.40
N ASP A 261 7.44 25.88 -2.52
CA ASP A 261 7.12 27.30 -2.48
C ASP A 261 5.66 27.52 -2.01
N GLU A 262 5.33 28.76 -1.69
CA GLU A 262 4.02 29.11 -1.11
C GLU A 262 2.84 28.76 -2.03
N LEU A 263 3.02 28.83 -3.36
CA LEU A 263 1.95 28.50 -4.30
C LEU A 263 1.64 26.99 -4.28
N LEU A 264 2.67 26.16 -4.29
CA LEU A 264 2.51 24.71 -4.18
C LEU A 264 1.96 24.31 -2.81
N LYS A 265 2.41 24.94 -1.72
CA LYS A 265 1.87 24.71 -0.38
C LYS A 265 0.37 24.97 -0.29
N GLN A 266 -0.11 26.08 -0.90
CA GLN A 266 -1.53 26.37 -0.96
C GLN A 266 -2.34 25.29 -1.69
N LEU A 267 -1.77 24.69 -2.73
CA LEU A 267 -2.39 23.57 -3.44
C LEU A 267 -2.35 22.29 -2.62
N LEU A 268 -1.24 21.97 -1.96
CA LEU A 268 -1.04 20.72 -1.23
C LEU A 268 -1.91 20.63 0.03
N LYS A 269 -2.03 21.72 0.79
CA LYS A 269 -2.71 21.74 2.10
C LYS A 269 -4.11 21.09 2.08
N PRO A 270 -5.05 21.45 1.18
CA PRO A 270 -6.37 20.83 1.15
C PRO A 270 -6.33 19.34 0.76
N HIS A 271 -5.38 18.91 -0.09
CA HIS A 271 -5.23 17.50 -0.44
C HIS A 271 -4.73 16.68 0.76
N ILE A 272 -3.68 17.15 1.45
CA ILE A 272 -3.15 16.50 2.66
C ILE A 272 -4.23 16.43 3.75
N GLN A 273 -4.99 17.52 3.96
CA GLN A 273 -6.10 17.52 4.92
C GLN A 273 -7.19 16.49 4.57
N ALA A 274 -7.54 16.37 3.30
CA ALA A 274 -8.52 15.40 2.83
C ALA A 274 -8.02 13.96 3.01
N MET A 275 -6.76 13.68 2.68
CA MET A 275 -6.11 12.38 2.87
C MET A 275 -6.00 12.02 4.35
N ALA A 276 -5.61 12.96 5.20
CA ALA A 276 -5.57 12.77 6.65
C ALA A 276 -6.94 12.39 7.23
N GLY A 277 -8.03 12.97 6.71
CA GLY A 277 -9.39 12.59 7.08
C GLY A 277 -9.75 11.15 6.71
N CYS A 278 -9.21 10.62 5.61
CA CYS A 278 -9.38 9.21 5.23
C CYS A 278 -8.66 8.28 6.23
N ALA A 279 -7.38 8.48 6.47
CA ALA A 279 -6.59 7.69 7.41
C ALA A 279 -7.19 7.74 8.82
N TYR A 280 -7.55 8.93 9.31
CA TYR A 280 -8.17 9.11 10.62
C TYR A 280 -9.44 8.26 10.79
N SER A 281 -10.28 8.18 9.77
CA SER A 281 -11.62 7.61 9.87
C SER A 281 -11.72 6.13 9.57
N PHE A 282 -10.79 5.60 8.78
CA PHE A 282 -10.86 4.22 8.28
C PHE A 282 -9.78 3.30 8.85
N GLU A 283 -8.71 3.85 9.43
CA GLU A 283 -7.62 3.05 9.98
C GLU A 283 -7.68 2.97 11.51
N GLU A 284 -7.21 1.86 12.06
CA GLU A 284 -6.88 1.73 13.47
C GLU A 284 -5.38 2.02 13.67
N GLU A 285 -4.93 2.20 14.94
CA GLU A 285 -3.55 2.62 15.22
C GLU A 285 -2.48 1.66 14.66
N PHE A 286 -2.70 0.37 14.80
CA PHE A 286 -1.75 -0.65 14.38
C PHE A 286 -2.20 -1.44 13.16
N ARG A 287 -3.31 -1.03 12.56
CA ARG A 287 -3.94 -1.75 11.46
C ARG A 287 -4.62 -0.80 10.48
N LEU A 288 -4.45 -1.07 9.21
CA LEU A 288 -5.21 -0.44 8.12
C LEU A 288 -6.15 -1.48 7.49
N PRO A 289 -7.25 -1.05 6.85
CA PRO A 289 -8.13 -1.96 6.12
C PRO A 289 -7.39 -2.71 5.01
N LEU A 290 -7.59 -4.03 4.94
CA LEU A 290 -6.83 -4.89 4.03
C LEU A 290 -7.54 -5.07 2.68
N PHE A 291 -8.07 -3.98 2.13
CA PHE A 291 -8.61 -3.95 0.77
C PHE A 291 -7.50 -3.73 -0.24
N ASN A 292 -7.60 -4.42 -1.38
CA ASN A 292 -6.59 -4.36 -2.43
C ASN A 292 -5.19 -4.71 -1.89
N ASP A 293 -4.12 -4.21 -2.52
CA ASP A 293 -2.75 -4.43 -2.01
C ASP A 293 -2.47 -3.54 -0.81
N SER A 294 -2.78 -4.04 0.39
CA SER A 294 -2.54 -3.34 1.65
C SER A 294 -1.80 -4.24 2.64
N GLY A 295 -0.84 -3.66 3.37
CA GLY A 295 -0.08 -4.31 4.44
C GLY A 295 0.39 -3.28 5.47
N ALA A 296 0.29 -3.63 6.76
CA ALA A 296 0.45 -2.70 7.88
C ALA A 296 1.91 -2.30 8.17
N ASN A 297 2.89 -3.04 7.65
CA ASN A 297 4.31 -2.87 7.98
C ASN A 297 5.12 -2.08 6.94
N VAL A 298 4.48 -1.32 6.04
CA VAL A 298 5.16 -0.60 4.94
C VAL A 298 5.11 0.91 5.14
N ALA A 299 3.91 1.47 5.33
CA ALA A 299 3.69 2.90 5.55
C ALA A 299 3.74 3.26 7.05
N LYS A 300 3.86 4.55 7.37
CA LYS A 300 3.73 5.05 8.74
C LYS A 300 2.39 4.64 9.35
N ARG A 301 2.40 4.36 10.67
CA ARG A 301 1.18 4.15 11.45
C ARG A 301 0.32 5.41 11.45
N LYS A 302 -0.98 5.24 11.64
CA LYS A 302 -1.96 6.34 11.63
C LYS A 302 -1.52 7.53 12.50
N SER A 303 -1.20 7.31 13.78
CA SER A 303 -0.79 8.40 14.68
C SER A 303 0.46 9.12 14.21
N GLN A 304 1.47 8.40 13.74
CA GLN A 304 2.72 8.96 13.23
C GLN A 304 2.49 9.78 11.97
N LEU A 305 1.66 9.29 11.05
CA LEU A 305 1.33 9.97 9.80
C LEU A 305 0.53 11.26 10.06
N LEU A 306 -0.48 11.19 10.92
CA LEU A 306 -1.31 12.35 11.27
C LEU A 306 -0.50 13.39 12.03
N ALA A 307 0.31 12.99 13.02
CA ALA A 307 1.18 13.91 13.75
C ALA A 307 2.18 14.63 12.84
N ALA A 308 2.79 13.90 11.88
CA ALA A 308 3.68 14.49 10.89
C ALA A 308 2.96 15.53 10.00
N ALA A 309 1.73 15.22 9.57
CA ALA A 309 0.93 16.12 8.75
C ALA A 309 0.49 17.37 9.54
N GLU A 310 -0.01 17.21 10.76
CA GLU A 310 -0.41 18.32 11.63
C GLU A 310 0.76 19.25 11.96
N ALA A 311 1.91 18.67 12.36
CA ALA A 311 3.11 19.45 12.70
C ALA A 311 3.70 20.19 11.50
N THR A 312 3.62 19.62 10.28
CA THR A 312 4.27 20.19 9.10
C THR A 312 3.34 21.16 8.35
N VAL A 313 2.03 20.83 8.23
CA VAL A 313 1.10 21.49 7.31
C VAL A 313 0.11 22.39 8.04
N ASP A 314 0.01 22.28 9.36
CA ASP A 314 -0.98 22.99 10.18
C ASP A 314 -2.40 22.75 9.64
N ILE A 315 -2.82 21.49 9.60
CA ILE A 315 -4.15 21.05 9.19
C ILE A 315 -4.99 20.67 10.40
N MET A 316 -6.31 20.71 10.21
CA MET A 316 -7.29 20.13 11.14
C MET A 316 -7.87 18.87 10.50
N VAL A 317 -7.66 17.73 11.12
CA VAL A 317 -8.19 16.46 10.62
C VAL A 317 -9.71 16.40 10.84
N LEU A 318 -10.47 16.15 9.78
CA LEU A 318 -11.93 16.07 9.82
C LEU A 318 -12.39 14.63 9.56
N PRO A 319 -13.19 14.03 10.47
CA PRO A 319 -13.72 12.69 10.29
C PRO A 319 -14.58 12.55 9.04
N ARG A 320 -14.56 11.37 8.41
CA ARG A 320 -15.36 11.02 7.24
C ARG A 320 -16.01 9.66 7.43
N LYS A 321 -17.29 9.51 7.11
CA LYS A 321 -18.00 8.22 7.11
C LYS A 321 -18.06 7.58 5.73
N SER A 322 -17.81 8.36 4.68
CA SER A 322 -17.87 7.89 3.30
C SER A 322 -16.78 8.53 2.44
N LEU A 323 -16.23 7.73 1.54
CA LEU A 323 -15.31 8.11 0.48
C LEU A 323 -15.98 7.77 -0.85
N ASN A 324 -16.87 8.65 -1.31
CA ASN A 324 -17.75 8.40 -2.45
C ASN A 324 -17.00 8.17 -3.77
N ASN A 325 -15.83 8.77 -3.95
CA ASN A 325 -14.96 8.59 -5.11
C ASN A 325 -14.00 7.41 -4.91
N GLY A 326 -13.51 7.20 -3.70
CA GLY A 326 -12.72 6.04 -3.29
C GLY A 326 -13.54 4.76 -3.24
N GLY A 327 -14.83 4.88 -2.91
CA GLY A 327 -15.78 3.75 -2.84
C GLY A 327 -15.80 3.06 -1.48
N TYR A 328 -15.24 3.67 -0.43
CA TYR A 328 -15.24 3.09 0.93
C TYR A 328 -16.28 3.76 1.82
N TYR A 329 -16.98 2.92 2.60
CA TYR A 329 -18.05 3.38 3.49
C TYR A 329 -17.88 2.76 4.86
N ARG A 330 -17.94 3.60 5.90
CA ARG A 330 -17.98 3.18 7.30
C ARG A 330 -19.39 3.33 7.81
N ILE A 331 -20.01 2.22 8.23
CA ILE A 331 -21.34 2.20 8.84
C ILE A 331 -21.25 1.61 10.24
N GLU A 332 -21.95 2.22 11.20
CA GLU A 332 -21.87 1.89 12.61
C GLU A 332 -23.23 1.88 13.26
N ASN A 333 -23.48 0.86 14.11
CA ASN A 333 -24.66 0.80 14.95
C ASN A 333 -24.34 0.01 16.24
N GLY A 334 -24.40 0.67 17.40
CA GLY A 334 -24.07 0.07 18.68
C GLY A 334 -22.62 -0.43 18.74
N LYS A 335 -22.43 -1.75 18.93
CA LYS A 335 -21.13 -2.39 19.00
C LYS A 335 -20.56 -2.74 17.62
N ALA A 336 -21.37 -2.76 16.56
CA ALA A 336 -20.95 -3.16 15.23
C ALA A 336 -20.43 -1.95 14.43
N CYS A 337 -19.25 -2.11 13.79
CA CYS A 337 -18.67 -1.18 12.85
C CYS A 337 -18.21 -1.97 11.62
N LEU A 338 -18.61 -1.53 10.44
CA LEU A 338 -18.24 -2.15 9.17
C LEU A 338 -17.53 -1.12 8.29
N ILE A 339 -16.47 -1.58 7.62
CA ILE A 339 -15.83 -0.87 6.52
C ILE A 339 -16.15 -1.68 5.25
N VAL A 340 -16.84 -1.06 4.30
CA VAL A 340 -17.35 -1.73 3.08
C VAL A 340 -16.64 -1.16 1.86
N ASP A 341 -16.12 -2.03 1.00
CA ASP A 341 -15.66 -1.66 -0.35
C ASP A 341 -16.83 -1.76 -1.34
N ALA A 342 -17.40 -0.62 -1.69
CA ALA A 342 -18.42 -0.49 -2.71
C ALA A 342 -17.93 0.35 -3.91
N GLY A 343 -16.62 0.39 -4.10
CA GLY A 343 -15.96 1.11 -5.18
C GLY A 343 -15.91 0.34 -6.50
N THR A 344 -15.31 0.95 -7.51
CA THR A 344 -14.92 0.26 -8.74
C THR A 344 -13.62 -0.52 -8.51
N TYR A 345 -13.39 -1.56 -9.29
CA TYR A 345 -12.24 -2.47 -9.13
C TYR A 345 -10.87 -1.75 -8.98
N ALA A 346 -10.50 -0.89 -9.91
CA ALA A 346 -9.25 -0.13 -9.92
C ALA A 346 -9.28 0.92 -11.04
N PRO A 347 -8.30 1.84 -11.13
CA PRO A 347 -8.09 2.67 -12.32
C PRO A 347 -7.75 1.77 -13.52
N LYS A 348 -8.40 2.02 -14.68
CA LYS A 348 -8.32 1.11 -15.84
C LYS A 348 -6.89 0.84 -16.32
N TYR A 349 -6.04 1.87 -16.32
CA TYR A 349 -4.70 1.78 -16.88
C TYR A 349 -3.62 1.34 -15.87
N ILE A 350 -3.99 1.21 -14.59
CA ILE A 350 -3.12 0.72 -13.52
C ILE A 350 -3.91 -0.15 -12.52
N SER A 351 -4.24 -1.35 -12.94
CA SER A 351 -5.07 -2.30 -12.20
C SER A 351 -4.28 -3.31 -11.38
N GLY A 352 -2.96 -3.13 -11.28
CA GLY A 352 -2.06 -4.11 -10.68
C GLY A 352 -2.30 -4.37 -9.20
N HIS A 353 -2.76 -3.36 -8.47
CA HIS A 353 -3.05 -3.42 -7.05
C HIS A 353 -4.50 -3.83 -6.71
N GLY A 354 -5.39 -3.88 -7.71
CA GLY A 354 -6.78 -4.25 -7.51
C GLY A 354 -6.98 -5.75 -7.23
N HIS A 355 -7.93 -6.05 -6.35
CA HIS A 355 -8.40 -7.40 -6.02
C HIS A 355 -9.85 -7.59 -6.48
N CYS A 356 -10.32 -8.84 -6.53
CA CYS A 356 -11.72 -9.15 -6.79
C CYS A 356 -12.53 -9.08 -5.48
N ASP A 357 -12.55 -7.91 -4.85
CA ASP A 357 -13.08 -7.67 -3.51
C ASP A 357 -14.27 -6.68 -3.48
N MET A 358 -14.88 -6.40 -4.65
CA MET A 358 -16.06 -5.55 -4.70
C MET A 358 -17.18 -6.07 -3.79
N MET A 359 -17.74 -5.17 -2.99
CA MET A 359 -18.73 -5.46 -1.95
C MET A 359 -18.23 -6.44 -0.86
N SER A 360 -16.93 -6.60 -0.69
CA SER A 360 -16.37 -7.17 0.52
C SER A 360 -16.41 -6.14 1.65
N PHE A 361 -16.26 -6.62 2.88
CA PHE A 361 -16.25 -5.75 4.04
C PHE A 361 -15.39 -6.34 5.16
N GLU A 362 -14.90 -5.49 6.02
CA GLU A 362 -14.34 -5.83 7.31
C GLU A 362 -15.33 -5.43 8.41
N MET A 363 -15.44 -6.26 9.45
CA MET A 363 -16.37 -6.05 10.55
C MET A 363 -15.63 -6.06 11.89
N PHE A 364 -15.87 -5.03 12.66
CA PHE A 364 -15.52 -4.96 14.07
C PHE A 364 -16.81 -5.12 14.92
N TYR A 365 -16.67 -5.81 16.04
CA TYR A 365 -17.72 -5.90 17.05
C TYR A 365 -17.11 -5.63 18.43
N ASP A 366 -17.61 -4.62 19.13
CA ASP A 366 -17.07 -4.13 20.41
C ASP A 366 -15.55 -3.84 20.34
N GLY A 367 -15.10 -3.27 19.20
CA GLY A 367 -13.69 -2.97 18.91
C GLY A 367 -12.82 -4.19 18.57
N GLU A 368 -13.38 -5.39 18.43
CA GLU A 368 -12.66 -6.60 18.01
C GLU A 368 -12.97 -6.96 16.56
N LEU A 369 -11.96 -7.40 15.82
CA LEU A 369 -12.13 -7.89 14.45
C LEU A 369 -12.92 -9.19 14.42
N VAL A 370 -13.92 -9.24 13.53
CA VAL A 370 -14.75 -10.43 13.32
C VAL A 370 -14.60 -10.95 11.89
N ILE A 371 -14.91 -10.12 10.89
CA ILE A 371 -14.79 -10.46 9.47
C ILE A 371 -13.64 -9.64 8.90
N VAL A 372 -12.80 -10.28 8.07
CA VAL A 372 -11.59 -9.67 7.51
C VAL A 372 -11.43 -9.95 6.02
N ASN A 373 -10.58 -9.19 5.37
CA ASN A 373 -9.98 -9.53 4.08
C ASN A 373 -8.64 -10.26 4.29
N SER A 374 -8.22 -11.03 3.29
CA SER A 374 -7.00 -11.85 3.39
C SER A 374 -5.70 -11.05 3.38
N GLY A 375 -5.70 -9.79 2.92
CA GLY A 375 -4.51 -8.94 2.82
C GLY A 375 -3.55 -9.36 1.71
N THR A 376 -2.29 -8.91 1.81
CA THR A 376 -1.25 -9.14 0.79
C THR A 376 0.00 -9.72 1.42
N TYR A 377 0.35 -10.96 1.05
CA TYR A 377 1.54 -11.64 1.60
C TYR A 377 2.84 -11.20 0.89
N GLN A 378 2.91 -11.42 -0.40
CA GLN A 378 4.05 -11.06 -1.26
C GLN A 378 3.61 -11.04 -2.73
N TYR A 379 4.33 -10.31 -3.58
CA TYR A 379 3.95 -10.18 -4.99
C TYR A 379 4.40 -11.35 -5.87
N GLN A 380 5.63 -11.85 -5.71
CA GLN A 380 6.21 -12.90 -6.57
C GLN A 380 6.11 -14.29 -5.92
N THR A 381 4.89 -14.68 -5.51
CA THR A 381 4.65 -15.98 -4.89
C THR A 381 3.43 -16.71 -5.45
N LYS A 382 3.34 -18.00 -5.16
CA LYS A 382 2.14 -18.82 -5.49
C LYS A 382 0.85 -18.33 -4.85
N TYR A 383 0.94 -17.50 -3.79
CA TYR A 383 -0.23 -16.95 -3.10
C TYR A 383 -0.78 -15.69 -3.77
N ARG A 384 -0.01 -15.02 -4.64
CA ARG A 384 -0.39 -13.73 -5.20
C ARG A 384 -1.73 -13.77 -5.94
N GLU A 385 -1.89 -14.67 -6.91
CA GLU A 385 -3.11 -14.77 -7.69
C GLU A 385 -4.30 -15.22 -6.82
N LYS A 386 -4.06 -16.13 -5.84
CA LYS A 386 -5.07 -16.56 -4.89
C LYS A 386 -5.57 -15.40 -4.02
N LEU A 387 -4.68 -14.60 -3.44
CA LEU A 387 -5.07 -13.49 -2.57
C LEU A 387 -5.81 -12.36 -3.31
N ARG A 388 -5.62 -12.24 -4.62
CA ARG A 388 -6.38 -11.33 -5.49
C ARG A 388 -7.73 -11.89 -5.93
N SER A 389 -7.97 -13.20 -5.76
CA SER A 389 -9.18 -13.86 -6.25
C SER A 389 -10.40 -13.54 -5.37
N THR A 390 -11.60 -13.60 -5.94
CA THR A 390 -12.86 -13.36 -5.24
C THR A 390 -13.02 -14.25 -4.00
N SER A 391 -12.56 -15.49 -4.09
CA SER A 391 -12.67 -16.46 -2.98
C SER A 391 -11.78 -16.15 -1.77
N SER A 392 -10.93 -15.14 -1.83
CA SER A 392 -10.10 -14.67 -0.72
C SER A 392 -10.69 -13.45 0.00
N HIS A 393 -11.90 -13.04 -0.36
CA HIS A 393 -12.58 -11.88 0.21
C HIS A 393 -13.99 -12.25 0.66
N SER A 394 -14.51 -11.55 1.70
CA SER A 394 -15.86 -11.77 2.21
C SER A 394 -16.90 -11.13 1.29
N THR A 395 -17.04 -11.69 0.06
CA THR A 395 -17.91 -11.19 -1.02
C THR A 395 -18.55 -12.34 -1.79
N LEU A 396 -19.33 -12.00 -2.82
CA LEU A 396 -20.05 -12.98 -3.65
C LEU A 396 -19.41 -13.17 -5.03
N GLN A 397 -19.52 -14.39 -5.55
CA GLN A 397 -18.97 -14.82 -6.83
C GLN A 397 -20.00 -15.67 -7.60
N ILE A 398 -20.21 -15.42 -8.88
CA ILE A 398 -20.86 -16.41 -9.74
C ILE A 398 -19.96 -17.64 -9.84
N LYS A 399 -20.53 -18.80 -9.63
CA LYS A 399 -19.77 -20.05 -9.50
C LYS A 399 -18.75 -20.23 -10.64
N GLY A 400 -17.46 -20.22 -10.29
CA GLY A 400 -16.35 -20.44 -11.21
C GLY A 400 -15.95 -19.22 -12.06
N ILE A 401 -16.51 -18.02 -11.78
CA ILE A 401 -16.21 -16.78 -12.52
C ILE A 401 -15.71 -15.74 -11.54
N GLU A 402 -14.46 -15.30 -11.66
CA GLU A 402 -13.93 -14.19 -10.86
C GLU A 402 -14.69 -12.88 -11.13
N GLN A 403 -14.72 -11.94 -10.20
CA GLN A 403 -15.33 -10.63 -10.45
C GLN A 403 -14.61 -9.89 -11.58
N SER A 404 -13.28 -9.91 -11.59
CA SER A 404 -12.44 -9.35 -12.66
C SER A 404 -11.49 -10.41 -13.22
N GLU A 405 -11.08 -10.26 -14.48
CA GLU A 405 -10.21 -11.21 -15.18
C GLU A 405 -8.74 -11.03 -14.78
N ILE A 406 -8.42 -11.36 -13.51
CA ILE A 406 -7.05 -11.30 -12.97
C ILE A 406 -6.17 -12.37 -13.62
N TRP A 407 -4.87 -12.07 -13.80
CA TRP A 407 -3.86 -13.01 -14.25
C TRP A 407 -2.44 -12.52 -13.98
N GLY A 408 -1.56 -13.47 -13.65
CA GLY A 408 -0.21 -13.13 -13.22
C GLY A 408 -0.18 -12.23 -11.98
N GLU A 409 0.96 -11.63 -11.71
CA GLU A 409 1.19 -10.91 -10.46
C GLU A 409 0.42 -9.58 -10.36
N HIS A 410 0.42 -8.78 -11.46
CA HIS A 410 -0.11 -7.42 -11.49
C HIS A 410 -0.96 -7.13 -12.73
N ARG A 411 -1.61 -8.12 -13.31
CA ARG A 411 -2.36 -7.93 -14.56
C ARG A 411 -3.83 -8.22 -14.37
N THR A 412 -4.64 -7.44 -15.09
CA THR A 412 -6.08 -7.64 -15.21
C THR A 412 -6.48 -7.39 -16.66
N GLY A 413 -7.30 -8.27 -17.19
CA GLY A 413 -7.90 -8.11 -18.51
C GLY A 413 -9.18 -7.27 -18.41
N ARG A 414 -10.33 -7.90 -18.55
CA ARG A 414 -11.65 -7.26 -18.32
C ARG A 414 -11.89 -7.07 -16.82
N MET A 415 -12.44 -5.93 -16.45
CA MET A 415 -12.72 -5.58 -15.05
C MET A 415 -14.22 -5.65 -14.77
N ALA A 416 -14.55 -5.91 -13.51
CA ALA A 416 -15.90 -5.71 -13.01
C ALA A 416 -16.31 -4.23 -13.12
N ASP A 417 -17.58 -3.98 -13.39
CA ASP A 417 -18.13 -2.63 -13.51
C ASP A 417 -19.20 -2.39 -12.46
N LEU A 418 -19.04 -1.34 -11.65
CA LEU A 418 -20.08 -0.85 -10.75
C LEU A 418 -21.22 -0.22 -11.57
N ILE A 419 -22.46 -0.70 -11.39
CA ILE A 419 -23.63 -0.23 -12.15
C ILE A 419 -24.43 0.77 -11.33
N LYS A 420 -24.67 0.45 -10.06
CA LYS A 420 -25.49 1.27 -9.18
C LYS A 420 -24.97 1.15 -7.75
N LEU A 421 -24.93 2.26 -7.05
CA LEU A 421 -24.58 2.34 -5.64
C LEU A 421 -25.60 3.22 -4.93
N ASN A 422 -26.17 2.70 -3.85
CA ASN A 422 -26.98 3.43 -2.89
C ASN A 422 -26.33 3.27 -1.51
N ALA A 423 -25.93 4.37 -0.92
CA ALA A 423 -25.30 4.38 0.41
C ALA A 423 -26.10 5.28 1.37
N SER A 424 -26.28 4.81 2.59
CA SER A 424 -26.86 5.55 3.71
C SER A 424 -26.00 5.33 4.97
N GLU A 425 -26.38 5.95 6.08
CA GLU A 425 -25.67 5.77 7.35
C GLU A 425 -25.73 4.35 7.92
N GLN A 426 -26.71 3.54 7.50
CA GLN A 426 -26.91 2.19 8.02
C GLN A 426 -26.98 1.10 6.94
N SER A 427 -26.87 1.46 5.66
CA SER A 427 -26.98 0.47 4.59
C SER A 427 -26.21 0.88 3.35
N ILE A 428 -25.49 -0.10 2.78
CA ILE A 428 -24.80 0.01 1.51
C ILE A 428 -25.37 -1.05 0.56
N GLU A 429 -25.86 -0.62 -0.59
CA GLU A 429 -26.35 -1.48 -1.65
C GLU A 429 -25.60 -1.19 -2.94
N ALA A 430 -24.96 -2.19 -3.54
CA ALA A 430 -24.39 -2.04 -4.87
C ALA A 430 -24.79 -3.17 -5.81
N ALA A 431 -25.05 -2.77 -7.06
CA ALA A 431 -25.17 -3.67 -8.19
C ALA A 431 -23.97 -3.49 -9.11
N PHE A 432 -23.34 -4.59 -9.50
CA PHE A 432 -22.18 -4.61 -10.38
C PHE A 432 -22.24 -5.78 -11.37
N MET A 433 -21.45 -5.71 -12.41
CA MET A 433 -21.24 -6.82 -13.36
C MET A 433 -19.84 -7.36 -13.20
N ASP A 434 -19.71 -8.70 -13.22
CA ASP A 434 -18.41 -9.34 -13.37
C ASP A 434 -17.83 -9.15 -14.78
N TYR A 435 -16.60 -9.65 -15.00
CA TYR A 435 -15.95 -9.51 -16.30
C TYR A 435 -16.65 -10.26 -17.45
N MET A 436 -17.55 -11.21 -17.15
CA MET A 436 -18.37 -11.93 -18.13
C MET A 436 -19.70 -11.22 -18.39
N ARG A 437 -19.95 -10.08 -17.73
CA ARG A 437 -21.17 -9.26 -17.81
C ARG A 437 -22.39 -9.90 -17.14
N ASP A 438 -22.17 -10.76 -16.16
CA ASP A 438 -23.22 -11.27 -15.30
C ASP A 438 -23.48 -10.31 -14.15
N ASN A 439 -24.76 -10.12 -13.80
CA ASN A 439 -25.17 -9.19 -12.76
C ASN A 439 -25.06 -9.81 -11.37
N LEU A 440 -24.46 -9.05 -10.46
CA LEU A 440 -24.38 -9.33 -9.02
C LEU A 440 -24.90 -8.10 -8.25
N LYS A 441 -25.53 -8.36 -7.11
CA LYS A 441 -26.00 -7.32 -6.20
C LYS A 441 -25.81 -7.78 -4.77
N ARG A 442 -25.24 -6.92 -3.93
CA ARG A 442 -25.19 -7.10 -2.48
C ARG A 442 -25.75 -5.89 -1.77
N THR A 443 -26.48 -6.15 -0.70
CA THR A 443 -26.91 -5.15 0.29
C THR A 443 -26.36 -5.55 1.64
N ILE A 444 -25.68 -4.63 2.32
CA ILE A 444 -25.19 -4.79 3.70
C ILE A 444 -25.89 -3.72 4.53
N SER A 445 -26.56 -4.11 5.61
CA SER A 445 -27.27 -3.16 6.48
C SER A 445 -27.10 -3.51 7.96
N LEU A 446 -27.17 -2.47 8.80
CA LEU A 446 -27.09 -2.54 10.26
C LEU A 446 -28.48 -2.23 10.86
N ASP A 447 -29.36 -3.25 10.90
CA ASP A 447 -30.66 -3.17 11.55
C ASP A 447 -30.83 -4.39 12.46
N HIS A 448 -30.81 -4.18 13.78
CA HIS A 448 -30.83 -5.25 14.79
C HIS A 448 -29.75 -6.35 14.55
N GLY A 449 -28.54 -5.94 14.20
CA GLY A 449 -27.41 -6.78 13.78
C GLY A 449 -26.95 -6.45 12.36
N VAL A 450 -26.09 -7.28 11.80
CA VAL A 450 -25.62 -7.16 10.41
C VAL A 450 -26.45 -8.05 9.51
N LEU A 451 -27.05 -7.48 8.48
CA LEU A 451 -27.82 -8.20 7.47
C LEU A 451 -27.14 -8.07 6.13
N VAL A 452 -26.78 -9.21 5.52
CA VAL A 452 -26.23 -9.28 4.17
C VAL A 452 -27.23 -9.98 3.25
N LYS A 453 -27.59 -9.32 2.14
CA LYS A 453 -28.47 -9.88 1.10
C LYS A 453 -27.72 -9.93 -0.22
N ASP A 454 -27.62 -11.13 -0.79
CA ASP A 454 -26.95 -11.41 -2.04
C ASP A 454 -27.94 -11.84 -3.12
N MET A 455 -27.76 -11.32 -4.33
CA MET A 455 -28.52 -11.69 -5.52
C MET A 455 -27.57 -11.75 -6.73
N ALA A 456 -27.78 -12.71 -7.60
CA ALA A 456 -27.06 -12.77 -8.86
C ALA A 456 -27.94 -13.31 -10.00
N SER A 457 -27.56 -13.05 -11.25
CA SER A 457 -28.25 -13.54 -12.45
C SER A 457 -28.09 -15.05 -12.68
N LYS A 458 -27.13 -15.67 -11.99
CA LYS A 458 -26.77 -17.09 -12.07
C LYS A 458 -26.48 -17.63 -10.66
N PRO A 459 -26.39 -18.96 -10.47
CA PRO A 459 -25.99 -19.55 -9.20
C PRO A 459 -24.65 -18.97 -8.71
N PHE A 460 -24.64 -18.52 -7.47
CA PHE A 460 -23.50 -17.84 -6.85
C PHE A 460 -23.03 -18.56 -5.56
N ILE A 461 -21.90 -18.12 -5.04
CA ILE A 461 -21.33 -18.50 -3.76
C ILE A 461 -20.88 -17.22 -3.06
N SER A 462 -21.23 -17.05 -1.80
CA SER A 462 -20.70 -16.01 -0.92
C SER A 462 -19.66 -16.60 0.01
N TYR A 463 -18.49 -15.97 0.06
CA TYR A 463 -17.37 -16.37 0.91
C TYR A 463 -17.32 -15.54 2.18
N TRP A 464 -16.80 -16.15 3.25
CA TRP A 464 -16.70 -15.54 4.57
C TRP A 464 -15.37 -15.90 5.20
N HIS A 465 -14.67 -14.89 5.69
CA HIS A 465 -13.33 -14.99 6.29
C HIS A 465 -13.37 -14.41 7.69
N ILE A 466 -13.10 -15.25 8.68
CA ILE A 466 -13.18 -14.86 10.07
C ILE A 466 -11.78 -14.61 10.63
N TYR A 467 -11.61 -13.52 11.37
CA TYR A 467 -10.32 -13.15 11.97
C TYR A 467 -9.72 -14.33 12.74
N PRO A 468 -8.43 -14.66 12.53
CA PRO A 468 -7.83 -15.91 13.01
C PRO A 468 -7.86 -16.14 14.53
N GLU A 469 -7.95 -15.06 15.33
CA GLU A 469 -8.00 -15.19 16.80
C GLU A 469 -9.40 -15.53 17.32
N ASN A 470 -10.43 -15.46 16.48
CA ASN A 470 -11.79 -15.83 16.86
C ASN A 470 -11.98 -17.35 16.82
N ARG A 471 -12.73 -17.87 17.77
CA ARG A 471 -13.17 -19.27 17.75
C ARG A 471 -14.44 -19.37 16.90
N VAL A 472 -14.45 -20.28 15.93
CA VAL A 472 -15.55 -20.46 14.99
C VAL A 472 -16.04 -21.89 15.06
N LYS A 473 -17.36 -22.08 15.14
CA LYS A 473 -17.97 -23.40 15.22
C LYS A 473 -19.25 -23.45 14.40
N LEU A 474 -19.39 -24.46 13.56
CA LEU A 474 -20.66 -24.82 12.90
C LEU A 474 -21.58 -25.47 13.96
N ILE A 475 -22.68 -24.82 14.28
CA ILE A 475 -23.65 -25.28 15.29
C ILE A 475 -24.74 -26.11 14.60
N ALA A 476 -25.20 -25.67 13.44
CA ALA A 476 -26.13 -26.35 12.55
C ALA A 476 -25.77 -26.00 11.09
N ASP A 477 -26.34 -26.68 10.12
CA ASP A 477 -26.07 -26.39 8.70
C ASP A 477 -26.30 -24.92 8.35
N GLU A 478 -27.27 -24.27 9.00
CA GLU A 478 -27.63 -22.87 8.80
C GLU A 478 -27.05 -21.90 9.82
N GLU A 479 -26.26 -22.39 10.83
CA GLU A 479 -25.80 -21.55 11.94
C GLU A 479 -24.33 -21.77 12.30
N ILE A 480 -23.58 -20.66 12.33
CA ILE A 480 -22.19 -20.60 12.80
C ILE A 480 -22.11 -19.70 14.04
N GLU A 481 -21.48 -20.20 15.10
CA GLU A 481 -21.10 -19.40 16.27
C GLU A 481 -19.68 -18.86 16.09
N ILE A 482 -19.51 -17.57 16.40
CA ILE A 482 -18.21 -16.87 16.43
C ILE A 482 -18.03 -16.31 17.84
N VAL A 483 -16.89 -16.63 18.48
CA VAL A 483 -16.55 -16.11 19.82
C VAL A 483 -15.24 -15.35 19.72
N THR A 484 -15.27 -14.05 20.04
CA THR A 484 -14.10 -13.19 20.01
C THR A 484 -13.19 -13.42 21.23
N PRO A 485 -11.93 -12.95 21.21
CA PRO A 485 -11.01 -13.05 22.35
C PRO A 485 -11.55 -12.44 23.65
N LYS A 486 -12.29 -11.33 23.61
CA LYS A 486 -12.94 -10.72 24.79
C LYS A 486 -14.19 -11.49 25.27
N GLY A 487 -14.64 -12.49 24.48
CA GLY A 487 -15.78 -13.33 24.85
C GLY A 487 -17.11 -12.89 24.24
N ASN A 488 -17.15 -11.91 23.35
CA ASN A 488 -18.36 -11.57 22.59
C ASN A 488 -18.80 -12.78 21.76
N ARG A 489 -20.08 -13.15 21.86
CA ARG A 489 -20.68 -14.28 21.12
C ARG A 489 -21.58 -13.77 20.02
N LEU A 490 -21.30 -14.16 18.79
CA LEU A 490 -22.09 -13.81 17.62
C LEU A 490 -22.64 -15.08 16.98
N SER A 491 -23.92 -15.06 16.59
CA SER A 491 -24.52 -16.08 15.74
C SER A 491 -24.67 -15.55 14.32
N MET A 492 -24.12 -16.30 13.37
CA MET A 492 -24.27 -16.05 11.96
C MET A 492 -25.23 -17.07 11.37
N LYS A 493 -26.37 -16.61 10.84
CA LYS A 493 -27.48 -17.45 10.36
C LYS A 493 -27.76 -17.24 8.89
N ALA A 494 -27.86 -18.33 8.14
CA ALA A 494 -28.33 -18.36 6.75
C ALA A 494 -29.85 -18.64 6.74
N GLU A 495 -30.67 -17.76 6.12
CA GLU A 495 -32.12 -17.89 6.16
C GLU A 495 -32.68 -18.86 5.12
N ASP A 496 -32.01 -19.06 3.99
CA ASP A 496 -32.47 -19.83 2.83
C ASP A 496 -31.43 -20.75 2.23
N GLY A 497 -30.59 -21.33 3.10
CA GLY A 497 -29.51 -22.23 2.71
C GLY A 497 -28.66 -22.64 3.91
N GLY A 498 -27.55 -23.30 3.65
CA GLY A 498 -26.58 -23.72 4.68
C GLY A 498 -25.19 -23.21 4.38
N PHE A 499 -24.34 -23.30 5.40
CA PHE A 499 -22.91 -23.04 5.30
C PHE A 499 -22.14 -24.29 4.90
N SER A 500 -21.03 -24.13 4.21
CA SER A 500 -20.06 -25.21 4.02
C SER A 500 -19.31 -25.50 5.33
N ASP A 501 -18.60 -26.61 5.36
CA ASP A 501 -17.64 -26.87 6.44
C ASP A 501 -16.66 -25.70 6.58
N ILE A 502 -16.28 -25.43 7.82
CA ILE A 502 -15.24 -24.45 8.14
C ILE A 502 -13.90 -25.05 7.76
N THR A 503 -13.11 -24.30 6.99
CA THR A 503 -11.77 -24.71 6.54
C THR A 503 -10.71 -23.70 6.97
N GLU A 504 -9.46 -24.15 7.10
CA GLU A 504 -8.29 -23.31 7.34
C GLU A 504 -7.36 -23.31 6.11
N ASN A 505 -7.94 -23.42 4.92
CA ASN A 505 -7.19 -23.42 3.66
C ASN A 505 -6.87 -22.02 3.12
N SER A 506 -7.52 -21.00 3.67
CA SER A 506 -7.24 -19.59 3.39
C SER A 506 -6.11 -19.07 4.28
N ILE A 507 -5.49 -17.97 3.87
CA ILE A 507 -4.46 -17.30 4.65
C ILE A 507 -4.86 -15.84 4.90
N TYR A 508 -4.43 -15.33 6.06
CA TYR A 508 -4.53 -13.95 6.48
C TYR A 508 -3.13 -13.35 6.57
N SER A 509 -2.89 -12.27 5.87
CA SER A 509 -1.61 -11.58 5.82
C SER A 509 -1.81 -10.09 6.07
N GLU A 510 -1.68 -9.67 7.30
CA GLU A 510 -1.76 -8.27 7.71
C GLU A 510 -0.49 -7.51 7.32
N GLU A 511 0.63 -8.22 7.26
CA GLU A 511 1.95 -7.67 6.95
C GLU A 511 2.61 -8.45 5.81
N PHE A 512 3.35 -7.76 4.97
CA PHE A 512 4.18 -8.43 3.96
C PHE A 512 5.16 -9.39 4.62
N GLY A 513 5.31 -10.57 4.02
CA GLY A 513 6.25 -11.62 4.46
C GLY A 513 5.76 -12.47 5.63
N ARG A 514 4.57 -12.18 6.19
CA ARG A 514 4.00 -12.93 7.30
C ARG A 514 2.56 -13.32 7.02
N TYR A 515 2.19 -14.55 7.29
CA TYR A 515 0.79 -14.99 7.20
C TYR A 515 0.45 -16.01 8.28
N GLN A 516 -0.82 -16.18 8.52
CA GLN A 516 -1.39 -17.24 9.35
C GLN A 516 -2.61 -17.86 8.65
N LYS A 517 -3.04 -19.02 9.14
CA LYS A 517 -4.23 -19.67 8.62
C LYS A 517 -5.47 -18.88 8.99
N LEU A 518 -6.48 -18.91 8.13
CA LEU A 518 -7.71 -18.13 8.22
C LEU A 518 -8.91 -19.07 8.21
N PRO A 519 -9.75 -19.09 9.28
CA PRO A 519 -11.03 -19.79 9.25
C PRO A 519 -11.92 -19.19 8.17
N SER A 520 -12.36 -20.03 7.24
CA SER A 520 -13.20 -19.59 6.12
C SER A 520 -14.26 -20.63 5.76
N PHE A 521 -15.39 -20.16 5.29
CA PHE A 521 -16.51 -20.96 4.82
C PHE A 521 -17.27 -20.23 3.73
N SER A 522 -18.25 -20.88 3.13
CA SER A 522 -19.08 -20.30 2.08
C SER A 522 -20.55 -20.67 2.23
N THR A 523 -21.42 -19.92 1.58
CA THR A 523 -22.85 -20.22 1.52
C THR A 523 -23.40 -19.91 0.13
N LYS A 524 -24.55 -20.51 -0.19
CA LYS A 524 -25.38 -20.18 -1.35
C LYS A 524 -26.67 -19.46 -0.93
N ALA A 525 -26.81 -19.19 0.37
CA ALA A 525 -27.95 -18.45 0.89
C ALA A 525 -27.98 -17.03 0.32
N ASN A 526 -29.17 -16.53 0.04
CA ASN A 526 -29.37 -15.14 -0.39
C ASN A 526 -29.35 -14.18 0.81
N ILE A 527 -29.60 -14.67 2.03
CA ILE A 527 -29.70 -13.83 3.22
C ILE A 527 -28.86 -14.46 4.35
N VAL A 528 -27.96 -13.65 4.88
CA VAL A 528 -27.17 -14.00 6.07
C VAL A 528 -27.33 -12.89 7.12
N LYS A 529 -27.64 -13.27 8.35
CA LYS A 529 -27.71 -12.37 9.52
C LYS A 529 -26.60 -12.68 10.50
N ILE A 530 -26.03 -11.64 11.09
CA ILE A 530 -25.05 -11.74 12.18
C ILE A 530 -25.65 -10.95 13.35
N ILE A 531 -25.91 -11.64 14.45
CA ILE A 531 -26.54 -11.09 15.66
C ILE A 531 -25.72 -11.45 16.89
N GLU A 532 -25.79 -10.62 17.93
CA GLU A 532 -25.27 -10.96 19.24
C GLU A 532 -26.13 -12.09 19.85
N ASN A 533 -25.50 -13.14 20.37
CA ASN A 533 -26.19 -14.13 21.16
C ASN A 533 -26.44 -13.56 22.57
N GLU A 534 -27.70 -13.26 22.88
CA GLU A 534 -28.10 -13.03 24.26
C GLU A 534 -27.96 -14.36 25.02
N GLU A 535 -27.25 -14.36 26.16
CA GLU A 535 -27.10 -15.54 27.05
C GLU A 535 -28.45 -16.03 27.59
#